data_6ae16f4d17a758fe7982f637944983d4
#
_entry.id   6ae16f4d17a758fe7982f637944983d4
#
_cell.length_a   1.000
_cell.length_b   1.000
_cell.length_c   1.000
_cell.angle_alpha   90.00
_cell.angle_beta   90.00
_cell.angle_gamma   90.00
#
_symmetry.space_group_name_H-M   'P 1'
#
loop_
_entity.id
_entity.type
_entity.pdbx_description
1 polymer ?
#
loop_
_entity_poly.entity_id
_entity_poly.type
_entity_poly.pdbx_seq_one_letter_code
_entity_poly.pdbx_strand_id
1 'polypeptide(L)'
;MIKENKIDMSVFREGDWILWKSDKPENAFPINFRVEEYTNYKQMGIERFDYIPIRKEFLTFNGFDCLVGEDSNIRMPFTLDEIYKLETIDNKRVYIFVQGNGQIYYTLEVWDDNSHSRTMVDKLPIKYIHELQQILDLTGVKKEIKLK
;
A
#
# COMPACT_ATOMS: atom_id res chain seq x y z
N MET A 1 -10.52 -22.49 20.13
CA MET A 1 -9.21 -22.60 19.50
C MET A 1 -8.99 -21.40 18.59
N ILE A 2 -8.01 -20.61 18.91
CA ILE A 2 -7.69 -19.44 18.11
C ILE A 2 -6.92 -19.93 16.89
N LYS A 3 -7.53 -19.76 15.73
CA LYS A 3 -6.80 -19.98 14.49
C LYS A 3 -5.81 -18.83 14.32
N GLU A 4 -4.54 -19.13 14.43
CA GLU A 4 -3.54 -18.17 14.00
C GLU A 4 -3.74 -17.91 12.51
N ASN A 5 -3.96 -16.65 12.15
CA ASN A 5 -4.03 -16.25 10.77
C ASN A 5 -2.64 -16.36 10.17
N LYS A 6 -2.39 -17.48 9.51
CA LYS A 6 -1.12 -17.66 8.82
C LYS A 6 -1.12 -16.83 7.56
N ILE A 7 0.01 -16.17 7.33
CA ILE A 7 0.22 -15.41 6.11
C ILE A 7 0.16 -16.35 4.89
N ASP A 8 -0.44 -15.87 3.83
CA ASP A 8 -0.42 -16.55 2.55
C ASP A 8 0.77 -16.05 1.72
N MET A 9 1.81 -16.85 1.63
CA MET A 9 3.02 -16.47 0.92
C MET A 9 2.81 -16.39 -0.59
N SER A 10 1.77 -17.01 -1.12
CA SER A 10 1.53 -17.04 -2.57
C SER A 10 1.08 -15.69 -3.14
N VAL A 11 0.66 -14.76 -2.28
CA VAL A 11 0.21 -13.43 -2.73
C VAL A 11 1.38 -12.48 -3.02
N PHE A 12 2.60 -12.82 -2.61
CA PHE A 12 3.76 -11.96 -2.80
C PHE A 12 4.41 -12.18 -4.15
N ARG A 13 4.93 -11.10 -4.71
CA ARG A 13 5.70 -11.08 -5.95
C ARG A 13 7.13 -10.66 -5.66
N GLU A 14 8.01 -10.84 -6.63
CA GLU A 14 9.39 -10.40 -6.53
C GLU A 14 9.46 -8.91 -6.18
N GLY A 15 10.19 -8.59 -5.13
CA GLY A 15 10.36 -7.21 -4.69
C GLY A 15 9.32 -6.67 -3.72
N ASP A 16 8.25 -7.41 -3.46
CA ASP A 16 7.23 -6.98 -2.49
C ASP A 16 7.81 -6.92 -1.08
N TRP A 17 7.35 -5.96 -0.30
CA TRP A 17 7.77 -5.86 1.10
C TRP A 17 6.98 -6.81 1.97
N ILE A 18 7.70 -7.58 2.78
CA ILE A 18 7.15 -8.53 3.74
C ILE A 18 7.88 -8.34 5.06
N LEU A 19 7.18 -8.51 6.17
CA LEU A 19 7.79 -8.40 7.50
C LEU A 19 8.37 -9.74 7.92
N TRP A 20 9.65 -9.74 8.27
CA TRP A 20 10.29 -10.89 8.88
C TRP A 20 10.33 -10.70 10.40
N LYS A 21 9.80 -11.67 11.12
CA LYS A 21 9.76 -11.65 12.58
C LYS A 21 10.80 -12.62 13.12
N SER A 22 11.69 -12.10 13.97
CA SER A 22 12.62 -12.96 14.69
C SER A 22 11.92 -13.58 15.91
N ASP A 23 12.64 -14.37 16.68
CA ASP A 23 12.13 -14.92 17.93
C ASP A 23 11.74 -13.84 18.93
N LYS A 24 12.26 -12.63 18.75
CA LYS A 24 11.93 -11.46 19.57
C LYS A 24 11.11 -10.49 18.73
N PRO A 25 9.85 -10.21 19.09
CA PRO A 25 8.99 -9.32 18.32
C PRO A 25 9.59 -7.94 18.05
N GLU A 26 10.41 -7.43 18.96
CA GLU A 26 11.07 -6.15 18.79
C GLU A 26 12.12 -6.13 17.68
N ASN A 27 12.52 -7.30 17.18
CA ASN A 27 13.51 -7.42 16.11
C ASN A 27 12.88 -7.70 14.74
N ALA A 28 11.57 -7.46 14.61
CA ALA A 28 10.92 -7.59 13.30
C ALA A 28 11.41 -6.49 12.36
N PHE A 29 11.69 -6.85 11.11
CA PHE A 29 12.09 -5.86 10.11
C PHE A 29 11.60 -6.25 8.71
N PRO A 30 11.39 -5.26 7.83
CA PRO A 30 10.93 -5.54 6.48
C PRO A 30 12.05 -6.07 5.59
N ILE A 31 11.68 -6.99 4.71
CA ILE A 31 12.58 -7.51 3.68
C ILE A 31 11.83 -7.51 2.35
N ASN A 32 12.58 -7.51 1.25
CA ASN A 32 12.00 -7.69 -0.07
C ASN A 32 11.83 -9.18 -0.35
N PHE A 33 10.62 -9.54 -0.77
CA PHE A 33 10.31 -10.92 -1.12
C PHE A 33 11.07 -11.33 -2.38
N ARG A 34 11.70 -12.51 -2.33
CA ARG A 34 12.39 -13.07 -3.47
C ARG A 34 11.81 -14.43 -3.80
N VAL A 35 11.33 -14.57 -5.02
CA VAL A 35 10.69 -15.81 -5.45
C VAL A 35 11.66 -17.00 -5.35
N GLU A 36 12.93 -16.77 -5.65
CA GLU A 36 13.96 -17.83 -5.56
C GLU A 36 14.20 -18.32 -4.13
N GLU A 37 13.81 -17.50 -3.13
CA GLU A 37 13.97 -17.84 -1.72
C GLU A 37 12.71 -18.47 -1.11
N TYR A 38 11.70 -18.73 -1.90
CA TYR A 38 10.39 -19.19 -1.41
C TYR A 38 10.52 -20.49 -0.61
N THR A 39 11.32 -21.42 -1.08
CA THR A 39 11.56 -22.69 -0.38
C THR A 39 12.22 -22.45 0.97
N ASN A 40 13.17 -21.54 1.03
CA ASN A 40 13.84 -21.18 2.28
C ASN A 40 12.88 -20.55 3.28
N TYR A 41 12.00 -19.68 2.81
CA TYR A 41 10.99 -19.06 3.67
C TYR A 41 10.08 -20.12 4.30
N LYS A 42 9.69 -21.12 3.52
CA LYS A 42 8.86 -22.22 4.04
C LYS A 42 9.60 -23.04 5.08
N GLN A 43 10.89 -23.28 4.87
CA GLN A 43 11.71 -24.05 5.82
C GLN A 43 11.91 -23.29 7.13
N MET A 44 12.01 -21.96 7.06
CA MET A 44 12.11 -21.13 8.27
C MET A 44 10.82 -21.10 9.07
N GLY A 45 9.70 -21.38 8.43
CA GLY A 45 8.38 -21.32 9.04
C GLY A 45 7.61 -20.08 8.63
N ILE A 46 6.42 -20.29 8.04
CA ILE A 46 5.63 -19.17 7.55
C ILE A 46 5.13 -18.26 8.68
N GLU A 47 5.08 -18.75 9.90
CA GLU A 47 4.72 -17.95 11.08
C GLU A 47 5.73 -16.86 11.41
N ARG A 48 6.92 -16.92 10.82
CA ARG A 48 7.95 -15.88 11.00
C ARG A 48 7.77 -14.70 10.06
N PHE A 49 6.76 -14.74 9.20
CA PHE A 49 6.50 -13.68 8.23
C PHE A 49 5.12 -13.09 8.46
N ASP A 50 4.96 -11.83 8.11
CA ASP A 50 3.67 -11.15 8.23
C ASP A 50 3.53 -10.08 7.16
N TYR A 51 2.29 -9.63 6.98
CA TYR A 51 1.98 -8.50 6.11
C TYR A 51 2.38 -7.21 6.80
N ILE A 52 2.75 -6.21 6.00
CA ILE A 52 3.06 -4.88 6.53
C ILE A 52 1.89 -3.96 6.24
N PRO A 53 1.17 -3.47 7.25
CA PRO A 53 0.03 -2.58 7.02
C PRO A 53 0.48 -1.22 6.51
N ILE A 54 -0.36 -0.60 5.68
CA ILE A 54 -0.12 0.75 5.20
C ILE A 54 -0.39 1.72 6.35
N ARG A 55 0.56 2.63 6.59
CA ARG A 55 0.44 3.69 7.59
C ARG A 55 0.67 5.04 6.95
N LYS A 56 0.18 6.09 7.61
CA LYS A 56 0.31 7.47 7.11
C LYS A 56 1.75 7.87 6.87
N GLU A 57 2.63 7.53 7.80
CA GLU A 57 4.05 7.85 7.71
C GLU A 57 4.69 7.20 6.50
N PHE A 58 4.25 6.00 6.17
CA PHE A 58 4.71 5.30 4.99
C PHE A 58 4.31 6.04 3.71
N LEU A 59 3.09 6.55 3.65
CA LEU A 59 2.60 7.28 2.48
C LEU A 59 3.39 8.57 2.26
N THR A 60 3.57 9.37 3.30
CA THR A 60 4.34 10.61 3.18
C THR A 60 5.80 10.35 2.86
N PHE A 61 6.37 9.30 3.43
CA PHE A 61 7.75 8.91 3.13
C PHE A 61 7.93 8.55 1.66
N ASN A 62 6.90 8.00 1.03
CA ASN A 62 6.94 7.63 -0.39
C ASN A 62 6.43 8.72 -1.34
N GLY A 63 6.34 9.95 -0.87
CA GLY A 63 6.04 11.09 -1.72
C GLY A 63 4.56 11.35 -1.95
N PHE A 64 3.68 10.71 -1.19
CA PHE A 64 2.26 11.03 -1.23
C PHE A 64 2.00 12.28 -0.40
N ASP A 65 1.31 13.25 -0.99
CA ASP A 65 0.97 14.49 -0.30
C ASP A 65 -0.40 14.35 0.35
N CYS A 66 -0.48 14.73 1.62
CA CYS A 66 -1.75 14.74 2.34
C CYS A 66 -2.54 15.99 1.95
N LEU A 67 -3.77 15.79 1.47
CA LEU A 67 -4.64 16.87 1.01
C LEU A 67 -5.63 17.35 2.07
N VAL A 68 -5.59 16.78 3.27
CA VAL A 68 -6.52 17.13 4.34
C VAL A 68 -5.99 18.33 5.12
N GLY A 69 -6.87 19.28 5.40
CA GLY A 69 -6.63 20.40 6.30
C GLY A 69 -6.77 21.76 5.64
N GLU A 70 -5.96 22.10 4.67
CA GLU A 70 -5.96 23.46 4.12
C GLU A 70 -6.92 23.66 2.95
N ASP A 71 -7.17 22.63 2.16
CA ASP A 71 -8.14 22.69 1.06
C ASP A 71 -9.46 22.07 1.47
N SER A 72 -10.10 22.70 2.42
CA SER A 72 -11.33 22.23 3.04
C SER A 72 -12.57 22.25 2.11
N ASN A 73 -12.38 22.31 0.80
CA ASN A 73 -13.48 22.15 -0.14
C ASN A 73 -13.94 20.70 -0.24
N ILE A 74 -13.17 19.78 0.30
CA ILE A 74 -13.60 18.40 0.43
C ILE A 74 -14.17 18.24 1.83
N ARG A 75 -15.47 18.46 1.97
CA ARG A 75 -16.14 18.18 3.22
C ARG A 75 -16.45 16.70 3.29
N MET A 76 -15.71 16.00 4.11
CA MET A 76 -16.03 14.63 4.49
C MET A 76 -17.04 14.71 5.64
N PRO A 77 -18.30 14.28 5.42
CA PRO A 77 -19.35 14.59 6.41
C PRO A 77 -19.29 13.79 7.69
N PHE A 78 -18.44 12.75 7.81
CA PHE A 78 -18.60 11.83 8.91
C PHE A 78 -17.33 11.44 9.66
N THR A 79 -16.15 11.67 9.15
CA THR A 79 -14.93 11.21 9.79
C THR A 79 -13.75 12.06 9.38
N LEU A 80 -12.70 12.00 10.20
CA LEU A 80 -11.41 12.58 9.86
C LEU A 80 -10.74 11.72 8.77
N ASP A 81 -11.36 11.70 7.59
CA ASP A 81 -10.78 11.01 6.47
C ASP A 81 -9.60 11.80 5.94
N GLU A 82 -8.56 11.09 5.59
CA GLU A 82 -7.39 11.69 4.98
C GLU A 82 -7.25 11.21 3.55
N ILE A 83 -6.82 12.11 2.68
CA ILE A 83 -6.58 11.80 1.28
C ILE A 83 -5.12 12.07 0.97
N TYR A 84 -4.45 11.08 0.43
CA TYR A 84 -3.05 11.18 0.02
C TYR A 84 -2.99 11.09 -1.49
N LYS A 85 -2.21 11.96 -2.11
CA LYS A 85 -2.14 12.07 -3.56
C LYS A 85 -0.71 11.91 -4.05
N LEU A 86 -0.55 11.14 -5.11
CA LEU A 86 0.70 11.01 -5.83
C LEU A 86 0.44 11.35 -7.30
N GLU A 87 1.19 12.33 -7.83
CA GLU A 87 1.15 12.65 -9.24
C GLU A 87 2.35 12.04 -9.96
N THR A 88 2.11 11.49 -11.13
CA THR A 88 3.18 10.94 -11.96
C THR A 88 3.43 11.84 -13.16
N ILE A 89 4.56 11.62 -13.82
CA ILE A 89 4.93 12.42 -15.01
C ILE A 89 4.11 12.08 -16.24
N ASP A 90 3.37 10.96 -16.21
CA ASP A 90 2.56 10.49 -17.34
C ASP A 90 1.06 10.74 -17.15
N ASN A 91 0.71 11.81 -16.44
CA ASN A 91 -0.66 12.29 -16.24
C ASN A 91 -1.55 11.33 -15.44
N LYS A 92 -0.96 10.55 -14.58
CA LYS A 92 -1.69 9.69 -13.66
C LYS A 92 -1.70 10.30 -12.26
N ARG A 93 -2.84 10.20 -11.59
CA ARG A 93 -2.98 10.62 -10.20
C ARG A 93 -3.47 9.47 -9.37
N VAL A 94 -2.71 9.12 -8.36
CA VAL A 94 -3.07 8.08 -7.41
C VAL A 94 -3.58 8.74 -6.15
N TYR A 95 -4.77 8.34 -5.72
CA TYR A 95 -5.34 8.80 -4.45
C TYR A 95 -5.46 7.64 -3.50
N ILE A 96 -5.00 7.84 -2.29
CA ILE A 96 -5.16 6.89 -1.20
C ILE A 96 -6.09 7.54 -0.18
N PHE A 97 -7.27 6.95 0.01
CA PHE A 97 -8.25 7.43 0.97
C PHE A 97 -8.11 6.62 2.25
N VAL A 98 -7.85 7.30 3.35
CA VAL A 98 -7.75 6.67 4.67
C VAL A 98 -8.93 7.13 5.49
N GLN A 99 -9.88 6.23 5.74
CA GLN A 99 -11.06 6.54 6.54
C GLN A 99 -10.76 6.47 8.03
N GLY A 100 -11.57 7.16 8.83
CA GLY A 100 -11.40 7.18 10.28
C GLY A 100 -11.52 5.81 10.94
N ASN A 101 -12.24 4.87 10.29
CA ASN A 101 -12.37 3.50 10.77
C ASN A 101 -11.18 2.59 10.39
N GLY A 102 -10.15 3.13 9.74
CA GLY A 102 -8.97 2.39 9.32
C GLY A 102 -9.05 1.76 7.94
N GLN A 103 -10.17 1.90 7.24
CA GLN A 103 -10.30 1.42 5.86
C GLN A 103 -9.48 2.28 4.91
N ILE A 104 -8.80 1.64 3.98
CA ILE A 104 -7.93 2.31 3.01
C ILE A 104 -8.37 1.91 1.60
N TYR A 105 -8.48 2.90 0.72
CA TYR A 105 -8.92 2.69 -0.66
C TYR A 105 -7.94 3.32 -1.64
N TYR A 106 -7.74 2.66 -2.76
CA TYR A 106 -6.91 3.12 -3.86
C TYR A 106 -7.80 3.58 -5.01
N THR A 107 -7.52 4.78 -5.52
CA THR A 107 -8.18 5.32 -6.71
C THR A 107 -7.13 5.83 -7.67
N LEU A 108 -7.29 5.51 -8.95
CA LEU A 108 -6.39 5.98 -10.01
C LEU A 108 -7.19 6.77 -11.04
N GLU A 109 -6.74 7.99 -11.31
CA GLU A 109 -7.24 8.82 -12.38
C GLU A 109 -6.18 9.02 -13.43
N VAL A 110 -6.60 9.04 -14.68
CA VAL A 110 -5.73 9.36 -15.82
C VAL A 110 -6.28 10.62 -16.49
N TRP A 111 -5.41 11.58 -16.73
CA TRP A 111 -5.76 12.83 -17.39
C TRP A 111 -5.31 12.80 -18.84
N ASP A 112 -6.21 13.18 -19.75
CA ASP A 112 -5.85 13.31 -21.15
C ASP A 112 -5.44 14.74 -21.52
N ASP A 113 -4.99 14.94 -22.76
CA ASP A 113 -4.50 16.22 -23.23
C ASP A 113 -5.57 17.32 -23.28
N ASN A 114 -6.84 16.95 -23.22
CA ASN A 114 -7.97 17.87 -23.23
C ASN A 114 -8.46 18.22 -21.82
N SER A 115 -7.67 17.95 -20.80
CA SER A 115 -7.99 18.19 -19.39
C SER A 115 -9.20 17.40 -18.87
N HIS A 116 -9.53 16.30 -19.53
CA HIS A 116 -10.56 15.38 -19.05
C HIS A 116 -9.92 14.30 -18.21
N SER A 117 -10.43 14.13 -17.00
CA SER A 117 -10.00 13.04 -16.14
C SER A 117 -10.89 11.83 -16.37
N ARG A 118 -10.30 10.66 -16.26
CA ARG A 118 -11.02 9.41 -16.36
C ARG A 118 -10.55 8.51 -15.22
N THR A 119 -11.50 8.02 -14.44
CA THR A 119 -11.20 7.10 -13.36
C THR A 119 -10.95 5.70 -13.93
N MET A 120 -9.75 5.19 -13.73
CA MET A 120 -9.37 3.84 -14.17
C MET A 120 -9.61 2.81 -13.08
N VAL A 121 -9.40 3.18 -11.83
CA VAL A 121 -9.67 2.34 -10.67
C VAL A 121 -10.39 3.21 -9.66
N ASP A 122 -11.55 2.77 -9.16
CA ASP A 122 -12.34 3.53 -8.21
C ASP A 122 -12.45 2.77 -6.89
N LYS A 123 -11.90 3.35 -5.84
CA LYS A 123 -12.03 2.90 -4.44
C LYS A 123 -11.79 1.40 -4.25
N LEU A 124 -10.67 0.92 -4.77
CA LEU A 124 -10.26 -0.46 -4.54
C LEU A 124 -9.72 -0.58 -3.11
N PRO A 125 -10.32 -1.45 -2.27
CA PRO A 125 -9.81 -1.59 -0.90
C PRO A 125 -8.44 -2.22 -0.89
N ILE A 126 -7.54 -1.62 -0.11
CA ILE A 126 -6.20 -2.13 0.13
C ILE A 126 -5.92 -2.03 1.63
N LYS A 127 -5.01 -2.83 2.12
CA LYS A 127 -4.66 -2.83 3.54
C LYS A 127 -3.16 -2.90 3.77
N TYR A 128 -2.45 -3.61 2.90
CA TYR A 128 -1.04 -3.93 3.10
C TYR A 128 -0.17 -3.32 2.02
N ILE A 129 1.09 -3.11 2.36
CA ILE A 129 2.06 -2.46 1.46
C ILE A 129 2.23 -3.24 0.15
N HIS A 130 2.30 -4.57 0.22
CA HIS A 130 2.44 -5.37 -1.00
C HIS A 130 1.25 -5.21 -1.94
N GLU A 131 0.05 -5.01 -1.39
CA GLU A 131 -1.14 -4.75 -2.22
C GLU A 131 -1.00 -3.43 -2.96
N LEU A 132 -0.50 -2.39 -2.30
CA LEU A 132 -0.22 -1.12 -2.96
C LEU A 132 0.84 -1.27 -4.05
N GLN A 133 1.93 -1.98 -3.75
CA GLN A 133 2.98 -2.23 -4.75
C GLN A 133 2.43 -2.92 -5.99
N GLN A 134 1.60 -3.92 -5.79
CA GLN A 134 1.04 -4.71 -6.89
C GLN A 134 0.05 -3.89 -7.71
N ILE A 135 -0.83 -3.11 -7.07
CA ILE A 135 -1.81 -2.31 -7.81
C ILE A 135 -1.13 -1.18 -8.59
N LEU A 136 -0.07 -0.59 -8.04
CA LEU A 136 0.71 0.40 -8.77
C LEU A 136 1.30 -0.21 -10.03
N ASP A 137 1.88 -1.39 -9.91
CA ASP A 137 2.47 -2.08 -11.05
C ASP A 137 1.41 -2.47 -12.10
N LEU A 138 0.30 -3.05 -11.65
CA LEU A 138 -0.78 -3.46 -12.54
C LEU A 138 -1.41 -2.29 -13.29
N THR A 139 -1.43 -1.12 -12.71
CA THR A 139 -2.02 0.08 -13.32
C THR A 139 -1.00 0.95 -14.05
N GLY A 140 0.24 0.47 -14.15
CA GLY A 140 1.28 1.16 -14.90
C GLY A 140 1.84 2.40 -14.21
N VAL A 141 1.67 2.51 -12.91
CA VAL A 141 2.27 3.61 -12.14
C VAL A 141 3.65 3.18 -11.70
N LYS A 142 4.67 3.79 -12.31
CA LYS A 142 6.06 3.47 -12.00
C LYS A 142 6.49 4.22 -10.75
N LYS A 143 6.37 3.56 -9.62
CA LYS A 143 6.78 4.11 -8.34
C LYS A 143 7.43 3.02 -7.51
N GLU A 144 8.70 3.22 -7.18
CA GLU A 144 9.39 2.34 -6.25
C GLU A 144 8.96 2.70 -4.82
N ILE A 145 8.43 1.71 -4.10
CA ILE A 145 8.00 1.89 -2.72
C ILE A 145 9.16 1.54 -1.81
N LYS A 146 9.49 2.47 -0.93
CA LYS A 146 10.60 2.33 0.00
C LYS A 146 10.11 2.32 1.43
N LEU A 147 10.84 1.63 2.30
CA LEU A 147 10.61 1.64 3.73
C LEU A 147 11.83 2.24 4.44
N LYS A 148 11.56 2.90 5.54
CA LYS A 148 12.62 3.43 6.38
C LYS A 148 13.51 2.33 6.91
#